data_25e82c6e9c38e318a9d0c3793e0815c0
#
_entry.id   25e82c6e9c38e318a9d0c3793e0815c0
#
_cell.length_a   1.000
_cell.length_b   1.000
_cell.length_c   1.000
_cell.angle_alpha   90.00
_cell.angle_beta   90.00
_cell.angle_gamma   90.00
#
_symmetry.space_group_name_H-M   'P 1'
#
loop_
_entity.id
_entity.type
_entity.pdbx_description
1 polymer ?
#
loop_
_entity_poly.entity_id
_entity_poly.type
_entity_poly.pdbx_seq_one_letter_code
_entity_poly.pdbx_strand_id
1 'polypeptide(L)'
;MSTGPSHISVCIACRNEADRLGACLESVAWADERIVMDLGSTDDSVAVAERNGARVVRRDAVPIVELIRNEIAAHATHDWILVLDPDERVTPGLAAELRRAAGREDVDAVVMPRMNWDLGYPPSNPNERYEQQLRMYRKSRVQWPVIPNALPQVPDSRTYRVPSTDDTVLVHDRNRNIPEVLDRIVRYAPLQAQSMIDRGQVFSARAMFVSLGTRAKRQFIDGKAWRDGVPGMLRAAILVGFHFYIWAAFWQLSGARRTPEDDRFVQRVGRWLERGQHGYRAVTAPARIVGGLGDRARRMFRRA
;
A
#
# COMPACT_ATOMS: atom_id res chain seq x y z
N MET A 1 -25.36 -14.50 -30.48
CA MET A 1 -24.75 -14.04 -29.21
C MET A 1 -23.32 -14.54 -29.20
N SER A 2 -22.35 -13.66 -29.26
CA SER A 2 -20.94 -14.01 -29.47
C SER A 2 -20.35 -14.63 -28.21
N THR A 3 -20.18 -15.95 -28.21
CA THR A 3 -19.44 -16.72 -27.19
C THR A 3 -17.93 -16.74 -27.48
N GLY A 4 -17.41 -15.68 -28.07
CA GLY A 4 -15.96 -15.52 -28.26
C GLY A 4 -15.26 -15.27 -26.94
N PRO A 5 -13.97 -15.65 -26.81
CA PRO A 5 -13.20 -15.36 -25.61
C PRO A 5 -13.19 -13.86 -25.35
N SER A 6 -13.58 -13.45 -24.14
CA SER A 6 -13.51 -12.04 -23.75
C SER A 6 -12.06 -11.62 -23.58
N HIS A 7 -11.63 -10.64 -24.36
CA HIS A 7 -10.26 -10.12 -24.34
C HIS A 7 -10.07 -9.09 -23.22
N ILE A 8 -8.89 -9.08 -22.62
CA ILE A 8 -8.52 -8.22 -21.48
C ILE A 8 -7.31 -7.37 -21.87
N SER A 9 -7.46 -6.04 -21.72
CA SER A 9 -6.37 -5.08 -21.79
C SER A 9 -5.87 -4.73 -20.40
N VAL A 10 -4.57 -4.88 -20.17
CA VAL A 10 -3.89 -4.44 -18.95
C VAL A 10 -3.35 -3.04 -19.14
N CYS A 11 -3.65 -2.14 -18.21
CA CYS A 11 -3.26 -0.73 -18.24
C CYS A 11 -2.41 -0.40 -17.01
N ILE A 12 -1.17 0.05 -17.23
CA ILE A 12 -0.19 0.36 -16.18
C ILE A 12 0.30 1.80 -16.37
N ALA A 13 0.11 2.66 -15.36
CA ALA A 13 0.74 3.97 -15.32
C ALA A 13 2.11 3.83 -14.65
N CYS A 14 3.17 4.35 -15.28
CA CYS A 14 4.55 4.13 -14.86
C CYS A 14 5.35 5.43 -14.86
N ARG A 15 6.18 5.61 -13.82
CA ARG A 15 7.21 6.66 -13.78
C ARG A 15 8.39 6.22 -12.92
N ASN A 16 9.54 5.97 -13.56
CA ASN A 16 10.76 5.55 -12.89
C ASN A 16 10.60 4.27 -12.04
N GLU A 17 10.09 3.20 -12.67
CA GLU A 17 9.81 1.91 -12.04
C GLU A 17 10.45 0.75 -12.82
N ALA A 18 11.58 0.99 -13.51
CA ALA A 18 12.25 -0.01 -14.36
C ALA A 18 12.55 -1.33 -13.62
N ASP A 19 12.84 -1.24 -12.33
CA ASP A 19 13.18 -2.37 -11.46
C ASP A 19 11.99 -3.24 -11.00
N ARG A 20 10.75 -2.77 -11.22
CA ARG A 20 9.50 -3.47 -10.84
C ARG A 20 8.64 -3.82 -12.03
N LEU A 21 8.62 -2.94 -13.03
CA LEU A 21 7.74 -3.03 -14.19
C LEU A 21 7.88 -4.36 -14.94
N GLY A 22 9.11 -4.91 -15.04
CA GLY A 22 9.36 -6.19 -15.72
C GLY A 22 8.56 -7.32 -15.07
N ALA A 23 8.67 -7.51 -13.78
CA ALA A 23 7.95 -8.56 -13.04
C ALA A 23 6.42 -8.36 -13.06
N CYS A 24 5.95 -7.11 -13.06
CA CYS A 24 4.54 -6.79 -13.25
C CYS A 24 4.05 -7.28 -14.63
N LEU A 25 4.74 -6.89 -15.70
CA LEU A 25 4.39 -7.26 -17.09
C LEU A 25 4.48 -8.76 -17.35
N GLU A 26 5.48 -9.45 -16.79
CA GLU A 26 5.60 -10.91 -16.86
C GLU A 26 4.40 -11.59 -16.22
N SER A 27 3.92 -11.10 -15.08
CA SER A 27 2.76 -11.66 -14.36
C SER A 27 1.44 -11.55 -15.14
N VAL A 28 1.40 -10.69 -16.15
CA VAL A 28 0.24 -10.47 -17.03
C VAL A 28 0.54 -10.80 -18.49
N ALA A 29 1.56 -11.63 -18.77
CA ALA A 29 1.88 -12.08 -20.14
C ALA A 29 0.73 -12.85 -20.78
N TRP A 30 -0.20 -13.39 -19.99
CA TRP A 30 -1.43 -14.04 -20.41
C TRP A 30 -2.49 -13.08 -20.97
N ALA A 31 -2.41 -11.77 -20.73
CA ALA A 31 -3.39 -10.78 -21.19
C ALA A 31 -3.28 -10.56 -22.72
N ASP A 32 -4.39 -10.15 -23.31
CA ASP A 32 -4.48 -9.99 -24.77
C ASP A 32 -3.82 -8.69 -25.25
N GLU A 33 -3.79 -7.68 -24.39
CA GLU A 33 -3.13 -6.40 -24.64
C GLU A 33 -2.48 -5.88 -23.35
N ARG A 34 -1.30 -5.28 -23.46
CA ARG A 34 -0.59 -4.62 -22.36
C ARG A 34 -0.21 -3.21 -22.78
N ILE A 35 -0.62 -2.21 -22.00
CA ILE A 35 -0.40 -0.80 -22.26
C ILE A 35 0.31 -0.22 -21.06
N VAL A 36 1.43 0.43 -21.29
CA VAL A 36 2.14 1.21 -20.29
C VAL A 36 2.05 2.69 -20.65
N MET A 37 1.42 3.49 -19.79
CA MET A 37 1.44 4.94 -19.91
C MET A 37 2.64 5.47 -19.13
N ASP A 38 3.66 5.90 -19.86
CA ASP A 38 4.87 6.49 -19.30
C ASP A 38 4.64 7.97 -18.96
N LEU A 39 4.83 8.31 -17.70
CA LEU A 39 4.61 9.64 -17.14
C LEU A 39 5.93 10.46 -17.07
N GLY A 40 6.75 10.34 -18.10
CA GLY A 40 8.04 11.03 -18.20
C GLY A 40 9.13 10.36 -17.36
N SER A 41 9.32 9.05 -17.52
CA SER A 41 10.42 8.32 -16.91
C SER A 41 11.77 8.78 -17.46
N THR A 42 12.76 8.80 -16.58
CA THR A 42 14.17 9.13 -16.88
C THR A 42 15.10 7.92 -16.72
N ASP A 43 14.55 6.80 -16.29
CA ASP A 43 15.21 5.49 -16.17
C ASP A 43 14.85 4.57 -17.37
N ASP A 44 15.19 3.30 -17.27
CA ASP A 44 14.93 2.30 -18.31
C ASP A 44 13.48 1.79 -18.38
N SER A 45 12.51 2.42 -17.70
CA SER A 45 11.12 1.96 -17.64
C SER A 45 10.50 1.73 -19.02
N VAL A 46 10.70 2.67 -19.97
CA VAL A 46 10.21 2.55 -21.36
C VAL A 46 10.81 1.33 -22.05
N ALA A 47 12.12 1.17 -21.97
CA ALA A 47 12.82 0.02 -22.57
C ALA A 47 12.38 -1.32 -21.94
N VAL A 48 12.10 -1.35 -20.63
CA VAL A 48 11.54 -2.53 -19.96
C VAL A 48 10.14 -2.85 -20.48
N ALA A 49 9.28 -1.83 -20.64
CA ALA A 49 7.93 -2.02 -21.16
C ALA A 49 7.95 -2.63 -22.58
N GLU A 50 8.75 -2.06 -23.48
CA GLU A 50 8.88 -2.50 -24.88
C GLU A 50 9.44 -3.92 -24.98
N ARG A 51 10.49 -4.25 -24.21
CA ARG A 51 11.06 -5.61 -24.17
C ARG A 51 10.05 -6.67 -23.70
N ASN A 52 9.10 -6.28 -22.83
CA ASN A 52 8.03 -7.15 -22.37
C ASN A 52 6.79 -7.13 -23.29
N GLY A 53 6.89 -6.53 -24.50
CA GLY A 53 5.82 -6.49 -25.48
C GLY A 53 4.63 -5.61 -25.10
N ALA A 54 4.82 -4.64 -24.24
CA ALA A 54 3.80 -3.65 -23.94
C ALA A 54 3.83 -2.50 -24.95
N ARG A 55 2.67 -1.98 -25.31
CA ARG A 55 2.55 -0.74 -26.08
C ARG A 55 2.71 0.45 -25.15
N VAL A 56 3.70 1.29 -25.43
CA VAL A 56 3.99 2.47 -24.62
C VAL A 56 3.23 3.68 -25.14
N VAL A 57 2.54 4.38 -24.25
CA VAL A 57 1.89 5.69 -24.51
C VAL A 57 2.60 6.71 -23.62
N ARG A 58 3.09 7.80 -24.20
CA ARG A 58 3.81 8.84 -23.46
C ARG A 58 2.87 9.97 -23.07
N ARG A 59 3.02 10.47 -21.85
CA ARG A 59 2.26 11.56 -21.28
C ARG A 59 3.10 12.33 -20.24
N ASP A 60 2.80 13.59 -20.05
CA ASP A 60 3.38 14.38 -18.97
C ASP A 60 2.94 13.85 -17.61
N ALA A 61 3.81 14.01 -16.62
CA ALA A 61 3.55 13.59 -15.25
C ALA A 61 2.29 14.26 -14.66
N VAL A 62 1.56 13.49 -13.88
CA VAL A 62 0.38 13.96 -13.14
C VAL A 62 0.62 13.85 -11.63
N PRO A 63 -0.05 14.69 -10.82
CA PRO A 63 0.07 14.61 -9.35
C PRO A 63 -0.40 13.27 -8.77
N ILE A 64 -1.45 12.70 -9.33
CA ILE A 64 -2.07 11.44 -8.89
C ILE A 64 -2.55 10.63 -10.10
N VAL A 65 -2.44 9.32 -10.02
CA VAL A 65 -2.77 8.38 -11.10
C VAL A 65 -4.27 8.32 -11.42
N GLU A 66 -5.13 8.64 -10.46
CA GLU A 66 -6.59 8.67 -10.65
C GLU A 66 -7.03 9.61 -11.76
N LEU A 67 -6.28 10.69 -12.02
CA LEU A 67 -6.57 11.65 -13.09
C LEU A 67 -6.48 11.03 -14.49
N ILE A 68 -5.72 9.98 -14.66
CA ILE A 68 -5.43 9.37 -15.97
C ILE A 68 -6.00 7.96 -16.14
N ARG A 69 -6.70 7.40 -15.15
CA ARG A 69 -7.22 6.02 -15.25
C ARG A 69 -8.20 5.85 -16.42
N ASN A 70 -9.07 6.82 -16.66
CA ASN A 70 -9.96 6.79 -17.84
C ASN A 70 -9.21 7.06 -19.15
N GLU A 71 -8.20 7.92 -19.12
CA GLU A 71 -7.37 8.24 -20.28
C GLU A 71 -6.60 7.01 -20.75
N ILE A 72 -5.89 6.31 -19.85
CA ILE A 72 -5.17 5.10 -20.22
C ILE A 72 -6.12 3.99 -20.69
N ALA A 73 -7.30 3.86 -20.08
CA ALA A 73 -8.33 2.91 -20.52
C ALA A 73 -8.87 3.24 -21.92
N ALA A 74 -8.92 4.51 -22.32
CA ALA A 74 -9.33 4.90 -23.67
C ALA A 74 -8.35 4.44 -24.74
N HIS A 75 -7.08 4.28 -24.43
CA HIS A 75 -6.10 3.70 -25.34
C HIS A 75 -6.25 2.18 -25.53
N ALA A 76 -6.97 1.49 -24.65
CA ALA A 76 -7.15 0.06 -24.72
C ALA A 76 -8.09 -0.35 -25.86
N THR A 77 -7.76 -1.44 -26.56
CA THR A 77 -8.58 -2.00 -27.64
C THR A 77 -9.82 -2.70 -27.09
N HIS A 78 -9.68 -3.42 -25.97
CA HIS A 78 -10.72 -4.28 -25.41
C HIS A 78 -11.58 -3.56 -24.37
N ASP A 79 -12.79 -4.09 -24.11
CA ASP A 79 -13.74 -3.53 -23.15
C ASP A 79 -13.34 -3.87 -21.71
N TRP A 80 -12.79 -5.05 -21.45
CA TRP A 80 -12.28 -5.40 -20.14
C TRP A 80 -10.91 -4.76 -19.89
N ILE A 81 -10.85 -3.91 -18.88
CA ILE A 81 -9.63 -3.23 -18.45
C ILE A 81 -9.20 -3.77 -17.09
N LEU A 82 -7.97 -4.25 -17.01
CA LEU A 82 -7.28 -4.53 -15.75
C LEU A 82 -6.26 -3.43 -15.48
N VAL A 83 -6.46 -2.65 -14.40
CA VAL A 83 -5.53 -1.59 -13.99
C VAL A 83 -4.58 -2.14 -12.95
N LEU A 84 -3.28 -1.96 -13.18
CA LEU A 84 -2.22 -2.34 -12.24
C LEU A 84 -1.28 -1.18 -11.98
N ASP A 85 -0.68 -1.21 -10.80
CA ASP A 85 0.49 -0.39 -10.47
C ASP A 85 1.77 -1.20 -10.78
N PRO A 86 2.93 -0.59 -11.11
CA PRO A 86 4.15 -1.31 -11.50
C PRO A 86 4.70 -2.27 -10.44
N ASP A 87 4.33 -2.05 -9.18
CA ASP A 87 4.71 -2.86 -8.02
C ASP A 87 3.69 -3.95 -7.67
N GLU A 88 2.72 -4.21 -8.57
CA GLU A 88 1.70 -5.25 -8.41
C GLU A 88 1.98 -6.43 -9.36
N ARG A 89 1.72 -7.67 -8.89
CA ARG A 89 1.85 -8.91 -9.67
C ARG A 89 0.62 -9.78 -9.51
N VAL A 90 0.10 -10.25 -10.63
CA VAL A 90 -1.06 -11.16 -10.69
C VAL A 90 -0.58 -12.60 -10.50
N THR A 91 -1.12 -13.32 -9.51
CA THR A 91 -0.84 -14.75 -9.35
C THR A 91 -1.53 -15.59 -10.44
N PRO A 92 -1.04 -16.81 -10.74
CA PRO A 92 -1.67 -17.68 -11.75
C PRO A 92 -3.14 -18.00 -11.46
N GLY A 93 -3.50 -18.24 -10.20
CA GLY A 93 -4.89 -18.48 -9.81
C GLY A 93 -5.75 -17.23 -9.98
N LEU A 94 -5.23 -16.03 -9.65
CA LEU A 94 -5.94 -14.78 -9.93
C LEU A 94 -6.15 -14.58 -11.44
N ALA A 95 -5.15 -14.84 -12.27
CA ALA A 95 -5.28 -14.74 -13.73
C ALA A 95 -6.42 -15.63 -14.26
N ALA A 96 -6.54 -16.86 -13.75
CA ALA A 96 -7.63 -17.77 -14.11
C ALA A 96 -9.01 -17.24 -13.68
N GLU A 97 -9.11 -16.66 -12.47
CA GLU A 97 -10.34 -16.02 -11.99
C GLU A 97 -10.75 -14.81 -12.83
N LEU A 98 -9.78 -13.96 -13.22
CA LEU A 98 -10.03 -12.79 -14.07
C LEU A 98 -10.53 -13.20 -15.46
N ARG A 99 -9.92 -14.22 -16.07
CA ARG A 99 -10.39 -14.77 -17.34
C ARG A 99 -11.81 -15.36 -17.22
N ARG A 100 -12.10 -16.08 -16.14
CA ARG A 100 -13.45 -16.62 -15.88
C ARG A 100 -14.48 -15.50 -15.73
N ALA A 101 -14.15 -14.46 -14.96
CA ALA A 101 -15.03 -13.30 -14.75
C ALA A 101 -15.29 -12.55 -16.06
N ALA A 102 -14.28 -12.40 -16.92
CA ALA A 102 -14.41 -11.71 -18.19
C ALA A 102 -15.40 -12.40 -19.15
N GLY A 103 -15.54 -13.73 -19.07
CA GLY A 103 -16.51 -14.52 -19.84
C GLY A 103 -17.96 -14.38 -19.39
N ARG A 104 -18.25 -13.68 -18.28
CA ARG A 104 -19.59 -13.54 -17.72
C ARG A 104 -20.26 -12.27 -18.21
N GLU A 105 -21.50 -12.38 -18.72
CA GLU A 105 -22.28 -11.22 -19.17
C GLU A 105 -22.95 -10.44 -18.02
N ASP A 106 -23.14 -11.10 -16.87
CA ASP A 106 -23.72 -10.52 -15.66
C ASP A 106 -22.71 -9.75 -14.78
N VAL A 107 -21.43 -9.65 -15.21
CA VAL A 107 -20.35 -8.99 -14.49
C VAL A 107 -19.84 -7.76 -15.24
N ASP A 108 -19.75 -6.62 -14.55
CA ASP A 108 -19.17 -5.38 -15.07
C ASP A 108 -17.88 -4.98 -14.35
N ALA A 109 -17.65 -5.49 -13.14
CA ALA A 109 -16.45 -5.21 -12.37
C ALA A 109 -15.99 -6.42 -11.54
N VAL A 110 -14.71 -6.48 -11.25
CA VAL A 110 -14.09 -7.51 -10.41
C VAL A 110 -13.36 -6.86 -9.26
N VAL A 111 -13.73 -7.28 -8.06
CA VAL A 111 -13.03 -6.97 -6.83
C VAL A 111 -12.15 -8.17 -6.48
N MET A 112 -10.88 -7.92 -6.23
CA MET A 112 -9.90 -8.95 -5.96
C MET A 112 -9.10 -8.68 -4.68
N PRO A 113 -8.64 -9.72 -3.98
CA PRO A 113 -7.79 -9.56 -2.82
C PRO A 113 -6.41 -9.07 -3.23
N ARG A 114 -5.89 -8.05 -2.55
CA ARG A 114 -4.53 -7.56 -2.66
C ARG A 114 -3.76 -7.83 -1.38
N MET A 115 -2.59 -8.46 -1.49
CA MET A 115 -1.69 -8.73 -0.38
C MET A 115 -0.52 -7.76 -0.40
N ASN A 116 -0.48 -6.86 0.59
CA ASN A 116 0.58 -5.87 0.72
C ASN A 116 1.81 -6.49 1.39
N TRP A 117 2.91 -6.56 0.67
CA TRP A 117 4.21 -6.96 1.21
C TRP A 117 4.98 -5.73 1.69
N ASP A 118 5.46 -5.79 2.90
CA ASP A 118 6.32 -4.75 3.48
C ASP A 118 7.64 -5.38 3.93
N LEU A 119 8.76 -4.81 3.46
CA LEU A 119 10.11 -5.31 3.74
C LEU A 119 10.29 -6.80 3.39
N GLY A 120 9.64 -7.25 2.29
CA GLY A 120 9.72 -8.62 1.81
C GLY A 120 8.79 -9.62 2.53
N TYR A 121 7.90 -9.18 3.42
CA TYR A 121 7.03 -10.06 4.21
C TYR A 121 5.56 -9.69 4.10
N PRO A 122 4.66 -10.65 3.79
CA PRO A 122 3.22 -10.43 3.86
C PRO A 122 2.73 -10.45 5.31
N PRO A 123 1.59 -9.79 5.62
CA PRO A 123 0.98 -9.92 6.93
C PRO A 123 0.37 -11.32 7.12
N SER A 124 0.52 -11.90 8.32
CA SER A 124 -0.13 -13.18 8.68
C SER A 124 -1.54 -12.98 9.21
N ASN A 125 -1.87 -11.78 9.72
CA ASN A 125 -3.19 -11.47 10.23
C ASN A 125 -4.24 -11.51 9.09
N PRO A 126 -5.23 -12.41 9.14
CA PRO A 126 -6.24 -12.53 8.08
C PRO A 126 -7.00 -11.24 7.76
N ASN A 127 -7.22 -10.38 8.75
CA ASN A 127 -7.93 -9.11 8.59
C ASN A 127 -7.10 -8.03 7.86
N GLU A 128 -5.78 -8.23 7.76
CA GLU A 128 -4.84 -7.31 7.09
C GLU A 128 -4.20 -7.94 5.85
N ARG A 129 -4.32 -9.27 5.72
CA ARG A 129 -3.67 -10.03 4.66
C ARG A 129 -4.24 -9.70 3.30
N TYR A 130 -5.57 -9.56 3.21
CA TYR A 130 -6.27 -9.37 1.95
C TYR A 130 -7.07 -8.07 1.96
N GLU A 131 -6.53 -7.06 1.31
CA GLU A 131 -7.23 -5.81 1.04
C GLU A 131 -8.06 -5.94 -0.24
N GLN A 132 -9.36 -5.66 -0.19
CA GLN A 132 -10.22 -5.77 -1.36
C GLN A 132 -10.03 -4.57 -2.29
N GLN A 133 -9.69 -4.84 -3.55
CA GLN A 133 -9.43 -3.81 -4.56
C GLN A 133 -10.28 -4.06 -5.81
N LEU A 134 -10.98 -3.03 -6.28
CA LEU A 134 -11.56 -3.03 -7.61
C LEU A 134 -10.46 -2.64 -8.59
N ARG A 135 -10.01 -3.60 -9.43
CA ARG A 135 -8.91 -3.38 -10.39
C ARG A 135 -9.28 -3.78 -11.82
N MET A 136 -10.33 -4.58 -12.01
CA MET A 136 -10.78 -4.96 -13.35
C MET A 136 -12.24 -4.56 -13.57
N TYR A 137 -12.55 -3.98 -14.75
CA TYR A 137 -13.88 -3.46 -15.07
C TYR A 137 -14.10 -3.34 -16.59
N ARG A 138 -15.37 -3.29 -17.01
CA ARG A 138 -15.76 -2.94 -18.40
C ARG A 138 -15.74 -1.43 -18.60
N LYS A 139 -14.87 -0.91 -19.46
CA LYS A 139 -14.78 0.54 -19.73
C LYS A 139 -16.06 1.13 -20.34
N SER A 140 -16.88 0.32 -21.02
CA SER A 140 -18.18 0.71 -21.56
C SER A 140 -19.26 0.90 -20.50
N ARG A 141 -19.06 0.38 -19.28
CA ARG A 141 -20.04 0.34 -18.20
C ARG A 141 -19.60 1.10 -16.94
N VAL A 142 -18.29 1.19 -16.72
CA VAL A 142 -17.72 1.74 -15.49
C VAL A 142 -16.75 2.85 -15.82
N GLN A 143 -16.98 4.00 -15.20
CA GLN A 143 -16.10 5.17 -15.31
C GLN A 143 -15.40 5.40 -13.97
N TRP A 144 -14.10 5.60 -14.01
CA TRP A 144 -13.31 5.87 -12.81
C TRP A 144 -13.54 7.31 -12.34
N PRO A 145 -13.85 7.55 -11.05
CA PRO A 145 -13.99 8.91 -10.53
C PRO A 145 -12.63 9.63 -10.49
N VAL A 146 -12.63 10.90 -10.89
CA VAL A 146 -11.43 11.77 -10.88
C VAL A 146 -11.28 12.41 -9.50
N ILE A 147 -11.25 11.56 -8.47
CA ILE A 147 -11.12 11.96 -7.05
C ILE A 147 -10.06 11.05 -6.40
N PRO A 148 -9.09 11.60 -5.65
CA PRO A 148 -8.07 10.79 -4.98
C PRO A 148 -8.67 9.68 -4.11
N ASN A 149 -8.16 8.46 -4.29
CA ASN A 149 -8.58 7.26 -3.55
C ASN A 149 -10.08 6.89 -3.67
N ALA A 150 -10.82 7.48 -4.60
CA ALA A 150 -12.19 7.09 -4.84
C ALA A 150 -12.25 5.86 -5.75
N LEU A 151 -13.19 4.95 -5.46
CA LEU A 151 -13.49 3.80 -6.29
C LEU A 151 -14.76 4.06 -7.10
N PRO A 152 -14.89 3.50 -8.32
CA PRO A 152 -16.13 3.58 -9.07
C PRO A 152 -17.24 2.85 -8.33
N GLN A 153 -18.46 3.37 -8.45
CA GLN A 153 -19.64 2.72 -7.90
C GLN A 153 -20.20 1.74 -8.94
N VAL A 154 -20.17 0.47 -8.58
CA VAL A 154 -20.73 -0.61 -9.40
C VAL A 154 -21.69 -1.42 -8.51
N PRO A 155 -22.92 -1.74 -9.01
CA PRO A 155 -23.85 -2.56 -8.23
C PRO A 155 -23.23 -3.91 -7.83
N ASP A 156 -23.48 -4.35 -6.60
CA ASP A 156 -22.97 -5.65 -6.11
C ASP A 156 -23.47 -6.82 -6.97
N SER A 157 -24.69 -6.73 -7.52
CA SER A 157 -25.26 -7.73 -8.44
C SER A 157 -24.47 -7.87 -9.77
N ARG A 158 -23.63 -6.88 -10.10
CA ARG A 158 -22.79 -6.87 -11.30
C ARG A 158 -21.28 -6.92 -10.97
N THR A 159 -20.96 -7.17 -9.71
CA THR A 159 -19.59 -7.22 -9.22
C THR A 159 -19.20 -8.65 -8.86
N TYR A 160 -18.19 -9.20 -9.52
CA TYR A 160 -17.59 -10.47 -9.14
C TYR A 160 -16.53 -10.25 -8.06
N ARG A 161 -16.61 -11.00 -6.97
CA ARG A 161 -15.62 -10.96 -5.90
C ARG A 161 -14.77 -12.22 -5.95
N VAL A 162 -13.47 -12.06 -6.21
CA VAL A 162 -12.52 -13.17 -6.24
C VAL A 162 -12.34 -13.74 -4.83
N PRO A 163 -12.33 -15.07 -4.64
CA PRO A 163 -12.02 -15.67 -3.35
C PRO A 163 -10.64 -15.25 -2.83
N SER A 164 -10.56 -14.98 -1.53
CA SER A 164 -9.32 -14.49 -0.90
C SER A 164 -8.44 -15.67 -0.46
N THR A 165 -7.51 -16.07 -1.32
CA THR A 165 -6.50 -17.10 -1.04
C THR A 165 -5.13 -16.62 -1.50
N ASP A 166 -4.05 -17.28 -1.07
CA ASP A 166 -2.69 -16.93 -1.49
C ASP A 166 -2.44 -17.23 -2.99
N ASP A 167 -3.27 -18.09 -3.60
CA ASP A 167 -3.20 -18.41 -5.02
C ASP A 167 -4.00 -17.42 -5.90
N THR A 168 -5.04 -16.79 -5.35
CA THR A 168 -5.94 -15.89 -6.09
C THR A 168 -5.76 -14.43 -5.68
N VAL A 169 -4.53 -13.98 -5.48
CA VAL A 169 -4.20 -12.68 -4.91
C VAL A 169 -3.38 -11.80 -5.86
N LEU A 170 -3.61 -10.50 -5.77
CA LEU A 170 -2.73 -9.48 -6.33
C LEU A 170 -1.61 -9.19 -5.32
N VAL A 171 -0.40 -9.60 -5.60
CA VAL A 171 0.76 -9.31 -4.75
C VAL A 171 1.20 -7.88 -5.00
N HIS A 172 1.26 -7.08 -3.94
CA HIS A 172 1.70 -5.68 -3.98
C HIS A 172 2.98 -5.52 -3.15
N ASP A 173 4.11 -5.34 -3.83
CA ASP A 173 5.42 -5.14 -3.21
C ASP A 173 5.60 -3.67 -2.78
N ARG A 174 4.82 -3.30 -1.78
CA ARG A 174 4.56 -1.92 -1.38
C ARG A 174 5.80 -1.16 -0.92
N ASN A 175 6.60 -1.78 -0.06
CA ASN A 175 7.82 -1.20 0.52
C ASN A 175 8.89 -2.27 0.62
N ARG A 176 9.92 -2.22 -0.24
CA ARG A 176 11.01 -3.20 -0.22
C ARG A 176 12.08 -2.86 0.82
N ASN A 177 12.25 -1.58 1.12
CA ASN A 177 13.30 -1.07 2.01
C ASN A 177 12.85 0.20 2.74
N ILE A 178 13.66 0.64 3.71
CA ILE A 178 13.36 1.83 4.51
C ILE A 178 13.40 3.14 3.71
N PRO A 179 14.33 3.37 2.77
CA PRO A 179 14.27 4.55 1.89
C PRO A 179 12.91 4.71 1.19
N GLU A 180 12.35 3.66 0.60
CA GLU A 180 11.02 3.70 -0.04
C GLU A 180 9.89 4.05 0.95
N VAL A 181 9.98 3.54 2.19
CA VAL A 181 9.05 3.92 3.26
C VAL A 181 9.13 5.43 3.52
N LEU A 182 10.33 5.97 3.64
CA LEU A 182 10.55 7.40 3.92
C LEU A 182 10.06 8.27 2.76
N ASP A 183 10.35 7.91 1.52
CA ASP A 183 9.88 8.62 0.34
C ASP A 183 8.35 8.66 0.28
N ARG A 184 7.71 7.54 0.60
CA ARG A 184 6.24 7.46 0.69
C ARG A 184 5.70 8.37 1.80
N ILE A 185 6.31 8.38 2.98
CA ILE A 185 5.91 9.25 4.10
C ILE A 185 6.01 10.72 3.67
N VAL A 186 7.15 11.12 3.12
CA VAL A 186 7.39 12.51 2.70
C VAL A 186 6.39 12.95 1.63
N ARG A 187 6.06 12.07 0.69
CA ARG A 187 5.14 12.36 -0.42
C ARG A 187 3.68 12.44 0.03
N TYR A 188 3.22 11.50 0.84
CA TYR A 188 1.78 11.35 1.11
C TYR A 188 1.30 11.99 2.41
N ALA A 189 2.15 12.17 3.43
CA ALA A 189 1.72 12.75 4.69
C ALA A 189 1.22 14.20 4.53
N PRO A 190 1.90 15.10 3.77
CA PRO A 190 1.39 16.44 3.54
C PRO A 190 0.06 16.47 2.78
N LEU A 191 -0.14 15.58 1.79
CA LEU A 191 -1.39 15.51 1.03
C LEU A 191 -2.56 15.08 1.90
N GLN A 192 -2.35 14.12 2.80
CA GLN A 192 -3.38 13.70 3.75
C GLN A 192 -3.68 14.78 4.78
N ALA A 193 -2.65 15.47 5.27
CA ALA A 193 -2.80 16.61 6.16
C ALA A 193 -3.60 17.76 5.51
N GLN A 194 -3.32 18.08 4.25
CA GLN A 194 -4.08 19.07 3.49
C GLN A 194 -5.54 18.66 3.35
N SER A 195 -5.81 17.40 3.05
CA SER A 195 -7.18 16.86 3.01
C SER A 195 -7.92 16.95 4.35
N MET A 196 -7.23 16.91 5.49
CA MET A 196 -7.83 17.16 6.79
C MET A 196 -8.25 18.63 6.93
N ILE A 197 -7.40 19.56 6.49
CA ILE A 197 -7.69 21.01 6.47
C ILE A 197 -8.88 21.30 5.57
N ASP A 198 -8.91 20.77 4.35
CA ASP A 198 -9.96 20.99 3.36
C ASP A 198 -11.32 20.49 3.86
N ARG A 199 -11.33 19.49 4.74
CA ARG A 199 -12.54 19.00 5.46
C ARG A 199 -12.91 19.83 6.68
N GLY A 200 -12.24 20.95 6.93
CA GLY A 200 -12.52 21.84 8.06
C GLY A 200 -12.08 21.28 9.42
N GLN A 201 -11.20 20.29 9.46
CA GLN A 201 -10.68 19.77 10.73
C GLN A 201 -9.76 20.80 11.38
N VAL A 202 -9.82 20.90 12.71
CA VAL A 202 -8.94 21.75 13.51
C VAL A 202 -7.96 20.87 14.26
N PHE A 203 -6.67 21.26 14.25
CA PHE A 203 -5.65 20.52 14.98
C PHE A 203 -5.92 20.54 16.48
N SER A 204 -5.71 19.42 17.14
CA SER A 204 -5.72 19.27 18.59
C SER A 204 -4.72 18.20 18.99
N ALA A 205 -3.85 18.51 19.95
CA ALA A 205 -2.89 17.56 20.51
C ALA A 205 -3.60 16.33 21.10
N ARG A 206 -4.74 16.54 21.77
CA ARG A 206 -5.55 15.43 22.30
C ARG A 206 -6.05 14.51 21.19
N ALA A 207 -6.60 15.06 20.09
CA ALA A 207 -7.07 14.28 18.96
C ALA A 207 -5.92 13.49 18.30
N MET A 208 -4.75 14.11 18.15
CA MET A 208 -3.54 13.45 17.67
C MET A 208 -3.17 12.24 18.55
N PHE A 209 -3.05 12.41 19.85
CA PHE A 209 -2.68 11.32 20.77
C PHE A 209 -3.70 10.18 20.78
N VAL A 210 -5.00 10.51 20.78
CA VAL A 210 -6.08 9.50 20.69
C VAL A 210 -5.99 8.75 19.38
N SER A 211 -5.79 9.44 18.27
CA SER A 211 -5.67 8.83 16.95
C SER A 211 -4.45 7.91 16.86
N LEU A 212 -3.28 8.36 17.34
CA LEU A 212 -2.06 7.56 17.38
C LEU A 212 -2.20 6.34 18.30
N GLY A 213 -2.80 6.51 19.48
CA GLY A 213 -3.07 5.41 20.40
C GLY A 213 -4.01 4.37 19.80
N THR A 214 -5.07 4.81 19.13
CA THR A 214 -6.00 3.92 18.42
C THR A 214 -5.29 3.16 17.29
N ARG A 215 -4.45 3.85 16.52
CA ARG A 215 -3.65 3.21 15.46
C ARG A 215 -2.66 2.21 16.04
N ALA A 216 -1.95 2.57 17.11
CA ALA A 216 -1.02 1.68 17.80
C ALA A 216 -1.74 0.44 18.34
N LYS A 217 -2.87 0.63 19.06
CA LYS A 217 -3.70 -0.48 19.53
C LYS A 217 -4.10 -1.40 18.37
N ARG A 218 -4.63 -0.83 17.28
CA ARG A 218 -5.05 -1.59 16.10
C ARG A 218 -3.92 -2.41 15.49
N GLN A 219 -2.70 -1.85 15.38
CA GLN A 219 -1.57 -2.55 14.77
C GLN A 219 -0.95 -3.58 15.73
N PHE A 220 -0.59 -3.14 16.93
CA PHE A 220 0.17 -3.98 17.84
C PHE A 220 -0.69 -4.99 18.61
N ILE A 221 -1.92 -4.61 19.01
CA ILE A 221 -2.78 -5.44 19.87
C ILE A 221 -3.81 -6.21 19.03
N ASP A 222 -4.69 -5.51 18.32
CA ASP A 222 -5.78 -6.13 17.58
C ASP A 222 -5.23 -6.91 16.37
N GLY A 223 -4.25 -6.30 15.64
CA GLY A 223 -3.54 -6.90 14.51
C GLY A 223 -2.51 -7.95 14.90
N LYS A 224 -2.17 -8.05 16.21
CA LYS A 224 -1.22 -9.06 16.75
C LYS A 224 0.12 -9.04 16.00
N ALA A 225 0.67 -7.85 15.73
CA ALA A 225 1.90 -7.68 14.94
C ALA A 225 3.07 -8.57 15.41
N TRP A 226 3.14 -8.91 16.71
CA TRP A 226 4.17 -9.80 17.25
C TRP A 226 4.16 -11.22 16.68
N ARG A 227 3.02 -11.69 16.12
CA ARG A 227 2.92 -13.01 15.49
C ARG A 227 3.75 -13.12 14.22
N ASP A 228 3.95 -11.99 13.54
CA ASP A 228 4.81 -11.89 12.36
C ASP A 228 6.29 -11.64 12.73
N GLY A 229 6.65 -11.74 14.02
CA GLY A 229 8.01 -11.51 14.49
C GLY A 229 8.50 -10.08 14.26
N VAL A 230 9.80 -9.93 13.97
CA VAL A 230 10.43 -8.62 13.73
C VAL A 230 9.79 -7.89 12.55
N PRO A 231 9.55 -8.51 11.37
CA PRO A 231 8.89 -7.82 10.25
C PRO A 231 7.53 -7.24 10.60
N GLY A 232 6.71 -7.98 11.36
CA GLY A 232 5.41 -7.51 11.81
C GLY A 232 5.49 -6.31 12.74
N MET A 233 6.42 -6.35 13.69
CA MET A 233 6.66 -5.23 14.62
C MET A 233 7.16 -3.99 13.89
N LEU A 234 8.08 -4.14 12.91
CA LEU A 234 8.57 -3.03 12.09
C LEU A 234 7.44 -2.44 11.23
N ARG A 235 6.64 -3.28 10.56
CA ARG A 235 5.49 -2.83 9.79
C ARG A 235 4.52 -2.02 10.66
N ALA A 236 4.17 -2.52 11.83
CA ALA A 236 3.29 -1.84 12.77
C ALA A 236 3.86 -0.47 13.20
N ALA A 237 5.15 -0.41 13.51
CA ALA A 237 5.84 0.83 13.86
C ALA A 237 5.84 1.84 12.70
N ILE A 238 6.11 1.39 11.46
CA ILE A 238 6.06 2.21 10.24
C ILE A 238 4.67 2.81 10.05
N LEU A 239 3.61 2.01 10.17
CA LEU A 239 2.24 2.48 9.99
C LEU A 239 1.81 3.49 11.06
N VAL A 240 2.24 3.32 12.30
CA VAL A 240 2.02 4.30 13.37
C VAL A 240 2.85 5.56 13.13
N GLY A 241 4.11 5.39 12.73
CA GLY A 241 5.01 6.50 12.38
C GLY A 241 4.49 7.33 11.22
N PHE A 242 4.02 6.70 10.14
CA PHE A 242 3.39 7.40 9.02
C PHE A 242 2.20 8.25 9.49
N HIS A 243 1.36 7.69 10.36
CA HIS A 243 0.22 8.43 10.92
C HIS A 243 0.65 9.59 11.81
N PHE A 244 1.75 9.43 12.56
CA PHE A 244 2.36 10.53 13.29
C PHE A 244 2.82 11.67 12.35
N TYR A 245 3.47 11.35 11.22
CA TYR A 245 3.90 12.34 10.25
C TYR A 245 2.73 13.10 9.61
N ILE A 246 1.59 12.43 9.37
CA ILE A 246 0.37 13.11 8.91
C ILE A 246 -0.08 14.18 9.93
N TRP A 247 -0.11 13.84 11.21
CA TRP A 247 -0.48 14.79 12.26
C TRP A 247 0.54 15.91 12.43
N ALA A 248 1.83 15.62 12.29
CA ALA A 248 2.89 16.63 12.31
C ALA A 248 2.76 17.62 11.16
N ALA A 249 2.53 17.12 9.94
CA ALA A 249 2.27 17.93 8.76
C ALA A 249 0.97 18.75 8.93
N PHE A 250 -0.09 18.17 9.49
CA PHE A 250 -1.34 18.87 9.76
C PHE A 250 -1.13 20.04 10.74
N TRP A 251 -0.38 19.84 11.83
CA TRP A 251 -0.03 20.91 12.74
C TRP A 251 0.76 22.02 12.05
N GLN A 252 1.76 21.65 11.25
CA GLN A 252 2.59 22.60 10.51
C GLN A 252 1.78 23.41 9.49
N LEU A 253 0.96 22.76 8.68
CA LEU A 253 0.12 23.41 7.65
C LEU A 253 -1.01 24.26 8.28
N SER A 254 -1.45 23.93 9.49
CA SER A 254 -2.41 24.73 10.26
C SER A 254 -1.76 25.97 10.94
N GLY A 255 -0.51 26.29 10.59
CA GLY A 255 0.21 27.48 11.09
C GLY A 255 1.04 27.24 12.35
N ALA A 256 1.28 25.98 12.74
CA ALA A 256 2.15 25.56 13.85
C ALA A 256 1.86 26.29 15.19
N ARG A 257 0.59 26.58 15.47
CA ARG A 257 0.18 27.37 16.64
C ARG A 257 0.16 26.50 17.90
N ARG A 258 0.74 27.03 18.96
CA ARG A 258 0.59 26.48 20.32
C ARG A 258 -0.66 27.06 20.95
N THR A 259 -1.51 26.21 21.51
CA THR A 259 -2.66 26.64 22.28
C THR A 259 -2.47 26.29 23.76
N PRO A 260 -2.97 27.12 24.72
CA PRO A 260 -2.89 26.78 26.14
C PRO A 260 -3.58 25.44 26.48
N GLU A 261 -4.57 25.02 25.69
CA GLU A 261 -5.27 23.75 25.88
C GLU A 261 -4.38 22.57 25.51
N ASP A 262 -3.73 22.64 24.35
CA ASP A 262 -2.80 21.61 23.87
C ASP A 262 -1.60 21.48 24.81
N ASP A 263 -1.02 22.60 25.26
CA ASP A 263 0.10 22.62 26.22
C ASP A 263 -0.29 21.92 27.52
N ARG A 264 -1.46 22.26 28.09
CA ARG A 264 -1.97 21.60 29.31
C ARG A 264 -2.19 20.11 29.11
N PHE A 265 -2.70 19.72 27.96
CA PHE A 265 -2.88 18.30 27.64
C PHE A 265 -1.54 17.58 27.57
N VAL A 266 -0.57 18.08 26.80
CA VAL A 266 0.77 17.47 26.64
C VAL A 266 1.50 17.35 27.99
N GLN A 267 1.41 18.38 28.83
CA GLN A 267 1.97 18.33 30.21
C GLN A 267 1.31 17.24 31.08
N ARG A 268 0.00 17.00 30.94
CA ARG A 268 -0.67 15.89 31.64
C ARG A 268 -0.17 14.53 31.15
N VAL A 269 0.00 14.37 29.84
CA VAL A 269 0.58 13.16 29.25
C VAL A 269 2.00 12.94 29.78
N GLY A 270 2.84 14.00 29.81
CA GLY A 270 4.20 13.92 30.35
C GLY A 270 4.22 13.42 31.79
N ARG A 271 3.43 14.02 32.68
CA ARG A 271 3.31 13.57 34.08
C ARG A 271 2.80 12.12 34.20
N TRP A 272 1.92 11.67 33.32
CA TRP A 272 1.45 10.29 33.30
C TRP A 272 2.59 9.32 32.90
N LEU A 273 3.38 9.68 31.90
CA LEU A 273 4.55 8.90 31.46
C LEU A 273 5.61 8.81 32.56
N GLU A 274 5.88 9.92 33.26
CA GLU A 274 6.81 9.94 34.40
C GLU A 274 6.39 8.99 35.51
N ARG A 275 5.11 8.93 35.85
CA ARG A 275 4.57 7.98 36.85
C ARG A 275 4.67 6.52 36.38
N GLY A 276 4.57 6.28 35.08
CA GLY A 276 4.69 4.94 34.46
C GLY A 276 6.13 4.42 34.34
N GLN A 277 7.16 5.24 34.62
CA GLN A 277 8.57 4.84 34.46
C GLN A 277 8.98 3.61 35.28
N HIS A 278 8.32 3.33 36.41
CA HIS A 278 8.63 2.17 37.23
C HIS A 278 8.34 0.85 36.48
N GLY A 279 7.27 0.80 35.68
CA GLY A 279 6.98 -0.35 34.81
C GLY A 279 7.96 -0.48 33.64
N TYR A 280 8.37 0.64 33.03
CA TYR A 280 9.33 0.64 31.93
C TYR A 280 10.71 0.12 32.35
N ARG A 281 11.21 0.53 33.54
CA ARG A 281 12.49 0.03 34.08
C ARG A 281 12.49 -1.49 34.32
N ALA A 282 11.35 -2.07 34.68
CA ALA A 282 11.22 -3.51 34.85
C ALA A 282 11.35 -4.30 33.53
N VAL A 283 10.85 -3.71 32.42
CA VAL A 283 10.88 -4.32 31.08
C VAL A 283 12.22 -4.08 30.36
N THR A 284 12.87 -2.94 30.64
CA THR A 284 14.11 -2.52 29.96
C THR A 284 15.36 -2.75 30.82
N ALA A 285 15.22 -3.23 32.05
CA ALA A 285 16.38 -3.65 32.83
C ALA A 285 17.19 -4.67 32.00
N PRO A 286 18.52 -4.46 31.81
CA PRO A 286 19.31 -5.40 31.05
C PRO A 286 19.10 -6.78 31.70
N ALA A 287 18.64 -7.75 30.90
CA ALA A 287 18.61 -9.12 31.31
C ALA A 287 20.03 -9.40 31.84
N ARG A 288 20.17 -9.73 33.13
CA ARG A 288 21.44 -10.20 33.67
C ARG A 288 21.82 -11.37 32.77
N ILE A 289 22.78 -11.14 31.88
CA ILE A 289 23.42 -12.20 31.12
C ILE A 289 24.05 -13.09 32.22
N VAL A 290 23.31 -14.13 32.57
CA VAL A 290 23.80 -15.17 33.47
C VAL A 290 25.06 -15.69 32.82
N GLY A 291 26.19 -15.44 33.47
CA GLY A 291 27.52 -15.77 32.99
C GLY A 291 27.58 -17.23 32.53
N GLY A 292 27.96 -17.42 31.29
CA GLY A 292 28.14 -18.74 30.68
C GLY A 292 28.65 -18.75 29.25
N LEU A 293 28.48 -17.66 28.50
CA LEU A 293 28.92 -17.61 27.11
C LEU A 293 30.25 -16.87 26.88
N GLY A 294 30.73 -16.10 27.87
CA GLY A 294 31.98 -15.34 27.75
C GLY A 294 33.24 -16.22 27.73
N ASP A 295 33.26 -17.39 28.37
CA ASP A 295 34.43 -18.22 28.47
C ASP A 295 34.63 -19.21 27.30
N ARG A 296 33.57 -19.56 26.57
CA ARG A 296 33.71 -20.38 25.35
C ARG A 296 34.23 -19.60 24.17
N ALA A 297 33.78 -18.34 24.01
CA ALA A 297 34.26 -17.47 22.94
C ALA A 297 35.74 -17.06 23.12
N ARG A 298 36.19 -16.81 24.36
CA ARG A 298 37.60 -16.47 24.64
C ARG A 298 38.59 -17.65 24.48
N ARG A 299 38.12 -18.88 24.52
CA ARG A 299 38.97 -20.07 24.26
C ARG A 299 39.12 -20.39 22.78
N MET A 300 38.20 -19.92 21.93
CA MET A 300 38.27 -20.15 20.48
C MET A 300 39.23 -19.17 19.76
N PHE A 301 39.47 -17.97 20.31
CA PHE A 301 40.40 -16.98 19.76
C PHE A 301 41.82 -17.02 20.32
N ARG A 302 42.19 -18.01 21.17
CA ARG A 302 43.57 -18.23 21.63
C ARG A 302 44.26 -19.41 20.96
N ARG A 303 43.67 -19.98 19.90
CA ARG A 303 44.27 -21.10 19.14
C ARG A 303 44.22 -20.82 17.61
N ALA A 304 44.43 -19.61 17.21
CA ALA A 304 44.75 -19.25 15.83
C ALA A 304 45.93 -18.28 15.83
#